data_987f526992cf2fe541a2acc8eabe8a41
#
_entry.id   987f526992cf2fe541a2acc8eabe8a41
#
_cell.length_a   1.000
_cell.length_b   1.000
_cell.length_c   1.000
_cell.angle_alpha   90.00
_cell.angle_beta   90.00
_cell.angle_gamma   90.00
#
_symmetry.space_group_name_H-M   'P 1'
#
loop_
_entity.id
_entity.type
_entity.pdbx_description
1 polymer ?
#
loop_
_entity_poly.entity_id
_entity_poly.type
_entity_poly.pdbx_seq_one_letter_code
_entity_poly.pdbx_strand_id
1 'polypeptide(L)' 'MPTLTLTPVNADVHSVHGPDGTHVGNLKRIGAVWKFKSIGYDAAGHIVPGGGPLTDKHNTTLAAPDATELSKRLA' A
#
# COMPACT_ATOMS: atom_id res chain seq x y z
N MET A 1 -16.21 1.70 4.55
CA MET A 1 -15.06 1.47 3.64
C MET A 1 -13.83 2.14 4.22
N PRO A 2 -12.73 1.42 4.38
CA PRO A 2 -11.50 2.08 4.82
C PRO A 2 -11.02 3.07 3.76
N THR A 3 -10.73 4.27 4.20
CA THR A 3 -10.14 5.30 3.34
C THR A 3 -8.63 5.20 3.46
N LEU A 4 -7.97 4.92 2.34
CA LEU A 4 -6.51 4.86 2.30
C LEU A 4 -5.94 6.21 1.89
N THR A 5 -4.80 6.54 2.46
CA THR A 5 -4.07 7.77 2.16
C THR A 5 -2.74 7.41 1.49
N LEU A 6 -2.43 8.09 0.39
CA LEU A 6 -1.15 7.95 -0.31
C LEU A 6 -0.29 9.16 -0.01
N THR A 7 0.96 8.90 0.36
CA THR A 7 1.96 9.96 0.58
C THR A 7 3.15 9.71 -0.32
N PRO A 8 3.50 10.64 -1.22
CA PRO A 8 4.66 10.47 -2.10
C PRO A 8 5.95 10.34 -1.30
N VAL A 9 6.72 9.29 -1.56
CA VAL A 9 8.07 9.12 -1.03
C VAL A 9 9.09 9.61 -2.06
N ASN A 10 8.86 9.20 -3.32
CA ASN A 10 9.63 9.67 -4.48
C ASN A 10 8.79 9.47 -5.74
N ALA A 11 9.37 9.66 -6.93
CA ALA A 11 8.64 9.56 -8.19
C ALA A 11 8.06 8.17 -8.45
N ASP A 12 8.60 7.13 -7.83
CA ASP A 12 8.25 5.73 -8.10
C ASP A 12 7.61 5.02 -6.90
N VAL A 13 7.46 5.70 -5.77
CA VAL A 13 6.95 5.09 -4.53
C VAL A 13 6.04 6.04 -3.79
N HIS A 14 4.86 5.54 -3.39
CA HIS A 14 3.97 6.21 -2.45
C HIS A 14 3.79 5.29 -1.24
N SER A 15 3.85 5.84 -0.03
CA SER A 15 3.45 5.08 1.16
C SER A 15 1.93 5.06 1.27
N VAL A 16 1.39 3.95 1.79
CA VAL A 16 -0.05 3.75 1.95
C VAL A 16 -0.37 3.61 3.42
N HIS A 17 -1.29 4.44 3.90
CA HIS A 17 -1.73 4.45 5.30
C HIS A 17 -3.24 4.21 5.38
N GLY A 18 -3.66 3.49 6.41
CA GLY A 18 -5.07 3.27 6.72
C GLY A 18 -5.71 4.50 7.37
N PRO A 19 -7.02 4.43 7.67
CA PRO A 19 -7.76 5.56 8.25
C PRO A 19 -7.27 5.94 9.65
N ASP A 20 -6.62 5.04 10.36
CA ASP A 20 -6.03 5.28 11.68
C ASP A 20 -4.57 5.77 11.61
N GLY A 21 -4.03 5.96 10.41
CA GLY A 21 -2.66 6.37 10.20
C GLY A 21 -1.65 5.23 10.17
N THR A 22 -2.07 3.98 10.34
CA THR A 22 -1.18 2.83 10.28
C THR A 22 -0.61 2.64 8.87
N HIS A 23 0.70 2.50 8.75
CA HIS A 23 1.35 2.22 7.48
C HIS A 23 1.09 0.76 7.09
N VAL A 24 0.30 0.55 6.04
CA VAL A 24 -0.18 -0.78 5.65
C VAL A 24 0.47 -1.31 4.37
N GLY A 25 1.24 -0.50 3.69
CA GLY A 25 1.94 -0.92 2.49
C GLY A 25 2.55 0.25 1.73
N ASN A 26 3.02 -0.07 0.54
CA ASN A 26 3.56 0.92 -0.39
C ASN A 26 3.04 0.64 -1.78
N LEU A 27 2.91 1.69 -2.57
CA LEU A 27 2.55 1.58 -3.97
C LEU A 27 3.82 1.90 -4.77
N LYS A 28 4.29 0.94 -5.57
CA LYS A 28 5.53 1.06 -6.32
C LYS A 28 5.28 1.00 -7.81
N ARG A 29 5.90 1.91 -8.55
CA ARG A 29 5.86 1.87 -10.01
C ARG A 29 6.82 0.81 -10.52
N ILE A 30 6.30 -0.14 -11.30
CA ILE A 30 7.07 -1.22 -11.90
C ILE A 30 6.72 -1.23 -13.40
N GLY A 31 7.62 -0.71 -14.22
CA GLY A 31 7.33 -0.53 -15.64
C GLY A 31 6.20 0.48 -15.86
N ALA A 32 5.13 0.05 -16.54
CA ALA A 32 3.99 0.90 -16.88
C ALA A 32 2.85 0.83 -15.84
N VAL A 33 3.03 0.09 -14.75
CA VAL A 33 1.98 -0.13 -13.76
C VAL A 33 2.47 0.17 -12.36
N TRP A 34 1.52 0.37 -11.43
CA TRP A 34 1.79 0.51 -10.01
C TRP A 34 1.32 -0.75 -9.30
N LYS A 35 2.15 -1.29 -8.40
CA LYS A 35 1.80 -2.47 -7.60
C LYS A 35 1.74 -2.11 -6.13
N PHE A 36 0.66 -2.55 -5.48
CA PHE A 36 0.54 -2.45 -4.03
C PHE A 36 1.38 -3.55 -3.38
N LYS A 37 2.30 -3.14 -2.51
CA LYS A 37 3.14 -4.05 -1.73
C LYS A 37 2.71 -3.91 -0.27
N SER A 38 1.99 -4.90 0.25
CA SER A 38 1.56 -4.89 1.65
C SER A 38 2.76 -4.97 2.57
N ILE A 39 2.64 -4.37 3.76
CA ILE A 39 3.61 -4.53 4.83
C ILE A 39 2.89 -4.79 6.15
N GLY A 40 3.58 -5.47 7.05
CA GLY A 40 3.20 -5.60 8.44
C GLY A 40 4.38 -5.26 9.33
N TYR A 41 4.18 -5.36 10.63
CA TYR A 41 5.23 -5.17 11.62
C TYR A 41 5.21 -6.36 12.57
N ASP A 42 6.39 -6.86 12.93
CA ASP A 42 6.50 -7.92 13.93
C ASP A 42 6.46 -7.33 15.35
N ALA A 43 6.55 -8.21 16.36
CA ALA A 43 6.49 -7.78 17.76
C ALA A 43 7.65 -6.86 18.14
N ALA A 44 8.76 -6.90 17.41
CA ALA A 44 9.90 -6.04 17.66
C ALA A 44 9.83 -4.72 16.87
N GLY A 45 8.78 -4.52 16.06
CA GLY A 45 8.60 -3.31 15.26
C GLY A 45 9.32 -3.34 13.91
N HIS A 46 9.83 -4.49 13.50
CA HIS A 46 10.46 -4.65 12.19
C HIS A 46 9.42 -4.82 11.09
N ILE A 47 9.70 -4.25 9.91
CA ILE A 47 8.82 -4.40 8.75
C ILE A 47 8.86 -5.84 8.24
N VAL A 48 7.67 -6.39 7.99
CA VAL A 48 7.49 -7.72 7.38
C VAL A 48 6.93 -7.51 5.98
N PRO A 49 7.75 -7.55 4.92
CA PRO A 49 7.27 -7.35 3.56
C PRO A 49 6.26 -8.42 3.16
N GLY A 50 5.16 -7.98 2.53
CA GLY A 50 4.08 -8.88 2.12
C GLY A 50 3.14 -9.29 3.26
N GLY A 51 3.42 -8.88 4.50
CA GLY A 51 2.58 -9.20 5.66
C GLY A 51 1.55 -8.12 5.97
N GLY A 52 1.02 -8.16 7.20
CA GLY A 52 0.11 -7.15 7.72
C GLY A 52 -1.35 -7.34 7.33
N PRO A 53 -2.21 -6.35 7.68
CA PRO A 53 -3.66 -6.50 7.50
C PRO A 53 -4.12 -6.61 6.05
N LEU A 54 -3.31 -6.18 5.08
CA LEU A 54 -3.64 -6.25 3.66
C LEU A 54 -2.78 -7.26 2.91
N THR A 55 -2.28 -8.29 3.61
CA THR A 55 -1.41 -9.31 3.03
C THR A 55 -2.04 -10.02 1.83
N ASP A 56 -3.35 -10.27 1.86
CA ASP A 56 -4.07 -10.93 0.77
C ASP A 56 -4.26 -10.03 -0.47
N LYS A 57 -3.94 -8.74 -0.34
CA LYS A 57 -3.99 -7.77 -1.45
C LYS A 57 -2.60 -7.45 -2.02
N HIS A 58 -1.56 -8.11 -1.51
CA HIS A 58 -0.19 -7.93 -1.99
C HIS A 58 -0.12 -8.17 -3.50
N ASN A 59 0.58 -7.30 -4.22
CA ASN A 59 0.72 -7.30 -5.69
C ASN A 59 -0.53 -6.86 -6.47
N THR A 60 -1.53 -6.26 -5.83
CA THR A 60 -2.63 -5.62 -6.54
C THR A 60 -2.08 -4.55 -7.49
N THR A 61 -2.53 -4.57 -8.74
CA THR A 61 -1.99 -3.72 -9.81
C THR A 61 -2.95 -2.58 -10.12
N LEU A 62 -2.40 -1.36 -10.29
CA LEU A 62 -3.16 -0.17 -10.69
C LEU A 62 -2.45 0.51 -11.87
N ALA A 63 -3.22 1.26 -12.66
CA ALA A 63 -2.66 2.05 -13.76
C ALA A 63 -1.98 3.33 -13.29
N ALA A 64 -2.36 3.85 -12.13
CA ALA A 64 -1.84 5.10 -11.57
C ALA A 64 -1.92 5.09 -10.04
N PRO A 65 -1.12 5.91 -9.34
CA PRO A 65 -1.19 6.03 -7.88
C PRO A 65 -2.40 6.89 -7.48
N ASP A 66 -3.55 6.24 -7.37
CA ASP A 66 -4.83 6.88 -7.10
C ASP A 66 -5.42 6.28 -5.83
N ALA A 67 -5.57 7.10 -4.78
CA ALA A 67 -6.07 6.66 -3.48
C ALA A 67 -7.50 6.12 -3.56
N THR A 68 -8.35 6.74 -4.39
CA THR A 68 -9.73 6.30 -4.56
C THR A 68 -9.79 4.92 -5.21
N GLU A 69 -9.04 4.71 -6.29
CA GLU A 69 -8.98 3.42 -6.98
C GLU A 69 -8.38 2.35 -6.08
N LEU A 70 -7.31 2.68 -5.36
CA LEU A 70 -6.68 1.75 -4.44
C LEU A 70 -7.65 1.35 -3.33
N SER A 71 -8.37 2.29 -2.75
CA SER A 71 -9.36 2.01 -1.70
C SER A 71 -10.45 1.05 -2.19
N LYS A 72 -10.90 1.20 -3.44
CA LYS A 72 -11.86 0.28 -4.05
C LYS A 72 -11.27 -1.12 -4.23
N ARG A 73 -10.03 -1.21 -4.71
CA ARG A 73 -9.35 -2.48 -5.00
C ARG A 73 -9.03 -3.27 -3.74
N LEU A 74 -8.76 -2.58 -2.63
CA LEU A 74 -8.36 -3.20 -1.38
C LEU A 74 -9.53 -3.37 -0.39
N ALA A 75 -10.70 -2.92 -0.77
CA ALA A 75 -11.88 -3.03 0.09
C ALA A 75 -12.40 -4.47 0.18
#